data_c2c8d50301f91a4fc3f238b333c20b95
#
_entry.id   c2c8d50301f91a4fc3f238b333c20b95
#
_cell.length_a   1.000
_cell.length_b   1.000
_cell.length_c   1.000
_cell.angle_alpha   90.00
_cell.angle_beta   90.00
_cell.angle_gamma   90.00
#
_symmetry.space_group_name_H-M   'P 1'
#
loop_
_entity.id
_entity.type
_entity.pdbx_description
1 polymer ?
#
loop_
_entity_poly.entity_id
_entity_poly.type
_entity_poly.pdbx_seq_one_letter_code
_entity_poly.pdbx_strand_id
1 'polypeptide(L)'
;MGFINGLLGNASTISTAEAKAELARILLEGENVNAAFKLVRDIIVFTDKRLILVDKQGLTGKKTEIQSIPYKSISRFSVETAGRFDLDSELKIWISGAELPAVSKQFKKDESIYDIQKALAAFCM
;
A
#
# COMPACT_ATOMS: atom_id res chain seq x y z
N MET A 1 5.99 3.56 -16.20
CA MET A 1 5.47 2.23 -15.88
C MET A 1 4.02 2.15 -16.25
N GLY A 2 3.75 1.45 -17.36
CA GLY A 2 2.42 1.46 -17.95
C GLY A 2 1.31 0.97 -17.06
N PHE A 3 1.52 -0.15 -16.35
CA PHE A 3 0.45 -0.69 -15.53
C PHE A 3 0.15 0.19 -14.30
N ILE A 4 1.17 0.85 -13.76
CA ILE A 4 0.96 1.76 -12.63
C ILE A 4 0.17 2.98 -13.07
N ASN A 5 0.47 3.51 -14.24
CA ASN A 5 -0.30 4.63 -14.78
C ASN A 5 -1.77 4.25 -14.99
N GLY A 6 -2.04 3.00 -15.36
CA GLY A 6 -3.39 2.52 -15.54
C GLY A 6 -4.18 2.38 -14.25
N LEU A 7 -3.53 2.44 -13.09
CA LEU A 7 -4.22 2.36 -11.80
C LEU A 7 -4.82 3.69 -11.37
N LEU A 8 -4.39 4.78 -11.98
CA LEU A 8 -4.89 6.10 -11.62
C LEU A 8 -6.32 6.25 -12.13
N GLY A 9 -7.25 6.38 -11.24
CA GLY A 9 -8.65 6.47 -11.58
C GLY A 9 -9.53 5.50 -10.82
N ASN A 10 -8.94 4.50 -10.15
CA ASN A 10 -9.69 3.64 -9.25
C ASN A 10 -10.10 4.42 -8.01
N ALA A 11 -11.27 4.08 -7.44
CA ALA A 11 -11.79 4.80 -6.28
C ALA A 11 -10.87 4.72 -5.06
N SER A 12 -10.09 3.64 -4.93
CA SER A 12 -9.17 3.45 -3.82
C SER A 12 -7.76 3.92 -4.11
N THR A 13 -7.50 4.48 -5.28
CA THR A 13 -6.18 5.05 -5.55
C THR A 13 -6.18 6.52 -5.15
N ILE A 14 -4.99 7.01 -4.82
CA ILE A 14 -4.76 8.45 -4.65
C ILE A 14 -3.70 8.86 -5.65
N SER A 15 -3.65 10.14 -5.98
CA SER A 15 -2.65 10.60 -6.93
C SER A 15 -1.25 10.49 -6.33
N THR A 16 -0.26 10.28 -7.18
CA THR A 16 1.13 10.24 -6.72
C THR A 16 1.55 11.60 -6.17
N ALA A 17 0.97 12.69 -6.68
CA ALA A 17 1.24 14.03 -6.17
C ALA A 17 0.73 14.20 -4.74
N GLU A 18 -0.47 13.69 -4.44
CA GLU A 18 -1.01 13.72 -3.08
C GLU A 18 -0.15 12.92 -2.13
N ALA A 19 0.26 11.72 -2.54
CA ALA A 19 1.10 10.86 -1.72
C ALA A 19 2.46 11.51 -1.48
N LYS A 20 3.03 12.12 -2.50
CA LYS A 20 4.31 12.81 -2.39
C LYS A 20 4.21 13.98 -1.39
N ALA A 21 3.11 14.73 -1.43
CA ALA A 21 2.91 15.83 -0.49
C ALA A 21 2.78 15.32 0.94
N GLU A 22 2.04 14.24 1.16
CA GLU A 22 1.88 13.63 2.47
C GLU A 22 3.22 13.17 3.05
N LEU A 23 4.12 12.69 2.20
CA LEU A 23 5.38 12.09 2.61
C LEU A 23 6.59 13.00 2.38
N ALA A 24 6.37 14.28 2.09
CA ALA A 24 7.45 15.19 1.70
C ALA A 24 8.60 15.25 2.72
N ARG A 25 8.29 15.06 4.01
CA ARG A 25 9.30 15.14 5.07
C ARG A 25 10.21 13.93 5.14
N ILE A 26 9.81 12.81 4.56
CA ILE A 26 10.57 11.56 4.70
C ILE A 26 11.12 11.01 3.39
N LEU A 27 10.65 11.50 2.27
CA LEU A 27 11.16 11.03 0.98
C LEU A 27 12.59 11.49 0.77
N LEU A 28 13.40 10.59 0.23
CA LEU A 28 14.78 10.91 -0.13
C LEU A 28 14.79 11.78 -1.38
N GLU A 29 15.85 12.56 -1.53
CA GLU A 29 16.06 13.29 -2.77
C GLU A 29 16.19 12.27 -3.90
N GLY A 30 15.40 12.47 -4.94
CA GLY A 30 15.39 11.55 -6.07
C GLY A 30 14.51 10.31 -5.89
N GLU A 31 13.90 10.12 -4.73
CA GLU A 31 12.97 9.02 -4.53
C GLU A 31 11.62 9.36 -5.18
N ASN A 32 11.14 8.47 -6.04
CA ASN A 32 9.93 8.69 -6.81
C ASN A 32 8.77 7.86 -6.28
N VAL A 33 7.60 8.49 -6.13
CA VAL A 33 6.37 7.80 -5.80
C VAL A 33 5.77 7.25 -7.09
N ASN A 34 5.67 5.93 -7.19
CA ASN A 34 5.19 5.27 -8.39
C ASN A 34 3.70 4.96 -8.34
N ALA A 35 3.17 4.66 -7.16
CA ALA A 35 1.75 4.37 -6.99
C ALA A 35 1.36 4.55 -5.53
N ALA A 36 0.10 4.84 -5.28
CA ALA A 36 -0.43 4.94 -3.94
C ALA A 36 -1.87 4.47 -3.92
N PHE A 37 -2.24 3.80 -2.84
CA PHE A 37 -3.58 3.24 -2.67
C PHE A 37 -4.10 3.59 -1.29
N LYS A 38 -5.38 3.90 -1.23
CA LYS A 38 -6.04 4.17 0.04
C LYS A 38 -6.66 2.87 0.55
N LEU A 39 -6.24 2.44 1.72
CA LEU A 39 -6.86 1.35 2.45
C LEU A 39 -8.00 1.92 3.29
N VAL A 40 -8.68 1.09 4.08
CA VAL A 40 -9.81 1.58 4.87
C VAL A 40 -9.42 2.76 5.75
N ARG A 41 -8.27 2.66 6.42
CA ARG A 41 -7.78 3.73 7.32
C ARG A 41 -6.41 4.24 6.94
N ASP A 42 -5.69 3.49 6.13
CA ASP A 42 -4.27 3.71 5.89
C ASP A 42 -4.03 4.03 4.44
N ILE A 43 -2.79 4.42 4.15
CA ILE A 43 -2.34 4.62 2.79
C ILE A 43 -1.12 3.74 2.58
N ILE A 44 -1.07 3.01 1.47
CA ILE A 44 0.10 2.24 1.06
C ILE A 44 0.71 2.91 -0.17
N VAL A 45 2.00 3.17 -0.10
CA VAL A 45 2.70 3.92 -1.14
C VAL A 45 3.88 3.10 -1.64
N PHE A 46 3.97 2.99 -2.96
CA PHE A 46 5.08 2.31 -3.64
C PHE A 46 6.02 3.36 -4.19
N THR A 47 7.26 3.40 -3.68
CA THR A 47 8.29 4.24 -4.28
C THR A 47 9.28 3.34 -5.01
N ASP A 48 10.24 3.94 -5.71
CA ASP A 48 11.28 3.16 -6.35
C ASP A 48 12.28 2.56 -5.35
N LYS A 49 12.17 2.90 -4.07
CA LYS A 49 13.11 2.45 -3.04
C LYS A 49 12.47 1.53 -1.99
N ARG A 50 11.22 1.73 -1.66
CA ARG A 50 10.59 1.06 -0.51
C ARG A 50 9.09 1.10 -0.60
N LEU A 51 8.47 0.23 0.19
CA LEU A 51 7.04 0.27 0.46
C LEU A 51 6.82 1.12 1.70
N ILE A 52 5.91 2.07 1.66
CA ILE A 52 5.62 2.94 2.79
C ILE A 52 4.17 2.75 3.19
N LEU A 53 3.95 2.51 4.48
CA LEU A 53 2.60 2.44 5.05
C LEU A 53 2.39 3.64 5.94
N VAL A 54 1.31 4.36 5.70
CA VAL A 54 0.93 5.51 6.52
C VAL A 54 -0.33 5.12 7.27
N ASP A 55 -0.21 4.98 8.57
CA ASP A 55 -1.29 4.56 9.46
C ASP A 55 -1.70 5.75 10.33
N LYS A 56 -2.87 6.29 10.07
CA LYS A 56 -3.39 7.42 10.82
C LYS A 56 -4.18 6.87 12.02
N GLN A 57 -3.58 6.98 13.18
CA GLN A 57 -4.10 6.42 14.43
C GLN A 57 -4.91 7.45 15.22
N GLY A 58 -5.80 6.94 16.07
CA GLY A 58 -6.60 7.75 16.95
C GLY A 58 -7.85 8.31 16.28
N LEU A 59 -8.80 8.77 17.09
CA LEU A 59 -10.08 9.27 16.62
C LEU A 59 -9.94 10.54 15.78
N THR A 60 -8.94 11.35 16.06
CA THR A 60 -8.73 12.62 15.37
C THR A 60 -7.71 12.50 14.24
N GLY A 61 -7.06 11.35 14.09
CA GLY A 61 -6.02 11.16 13.10
C GLY A 61 -4.75 11.96 13.34
N LYS A 62 -4.55 12.44 14.57
CA LYS A 62 -3.37 13.26 14.90
C LYS A 62 -2.10 12.45 15.03
N LYS A 63 -2.22 11.20 15.48
CA LYS A 63 -1.07 10.32 15.62
C LYS A 63 -0.93 9.51 14.32
N THR A 64 0.23 9.60 13.71
CA THR A 64 0.49 8.92 12.45
C THR A 64 1.75 8.06 12.58
N GLU A 65 1.65 6.80 12.19
CA GLU A 65 2.81 5.93 12.06
C GLU A 65 3.16 5.84 10.59
N ILE A 66 4.42 6.08 10.28
CA ILE A 66 4.94 5.92 8.92
C ILE A 66 5.97 4.80 8.96
N GLN A 67 5.65 3.69 8.31
CA GLN A 67 6.50 2.50 8.30
C GLN A 67 7.11 2.32 6.93
N SER A 68 8.42 2.11 6.87
CA SER A 68 9.13 1.83 5.63
C SER A 68 9.52 0.37 5.61
N ILE A 69 9.22 -0.32 4.52
CA ILE A 69 9.52 -1.73 4.36
C ILE A 69 10.35 -1.91 3.09
N PRO A 70 11.61 -2.37 3.22
CA PRO A 70 12.40 -2.68 2.02
C PRO A 70 11.74 -3.81 1.24
N TYR A 71 11.65 -3.67 -0.06
CA TYR A 71 11.00 -4.69 -0.88
C TYR A 71 11.63 -6.08 -0.72
N LYS A 72 12.95 -6.12 -0.60
CA LYS A 72 13.67 -7.39 -0.47
C LYS A 72 13.41 -8.12 0.83
N SER A 73 12.85 -7.45 1.83
CA SER A 73 12.50 -8.12 3.10
C SER A 73 11.11 -8.75 3.06
N ILE A 74 10.33 -8.47 2.03
CA ILE A 74 9.00 -9.05 1.89
C ILE A 74 9.15 -10.47 1.34
N SER A 75 8.77 -11.45 2.17
CA SER A 75 8.91 -12.86 1.81
C SER A 75 7.67 -13.42 1.12
N ARG A 76 6.51 -12.87 1.41
CA ARG A 76 5.24 -13.33 0.86
C ARG A 76 4.22 -12.22 1.00
N PHE A 77 3.28 -12.18 0.09
CA PHE A 77 2.13 -11.28 0.17
C PHE A 77 0.91 -11.99 -0.37
N SER A 78 -0.25 -11.63 0.14
CA SER A 78 -1.51 -12.17 -0.35
C SER A 78 -2.59 -11.12 -0.34
N VAL A 79 -3.52 -11.26 -1.26
CA VAL A 79 -4.74 -10.46 -1.26
C VAL A 79 -5.91 -11.43 -1.19
N GLU A 80 -6.87 -11.12 -0.33
CA GLU A 80 -8.07 -11.90 -0.18
C GLU A 80 -9.22 -11.04 -0.62
N THR A 81 -9.90 -11.47 -1.68
CA THR A 81 -11.04 -10.72 -2.20
C THR A 81 -12.21 -10.82 -1.24
N ALA A 82 -13.02 -9.78 -1.19
CA ALA A 82 -14.23 -9.81 -0.38
C ALA A 82 -15.18 -10.89 -0.89
N GLY A 83 -15.69 -11.67 0.03
CA GLY A 83 -16.69 -12.68 -0.30
C GLY A 83 -18.04 -12.05 -0.59
N ARG A 84 -19.04 -12.90 -0.88
CA ARG A 84 -20.35 -12.43 -1.29
C ARG A 84 -21.00 -11.49 -0.27
N PHE A 85 -20.78 -11.77 1.01
CA PHE A 85 -21.38 -10.99 2.09
C PHE A 85 -20.37 -10.09 2.81
N ASP A 86 -19.13 -10.12 2.40
CA ASP A 86 -18.08 -9.30 3.01
C ASP A 86 -18.08 -7.90 2.39
N LEU A 87 -17.72 -6.92 3.19
CA LEU A 87 -17.67 -5.54 2.73
C LEU A 87 -16.27 -5.15 2.25
N ASP A 88 -15.24 -5.81 2.79
CA ASP A 88 -13.86 -5.41 2.56
C ASP A 88 -13.00 -6.57 2.07
N SER A 89 -11.97 -6.21 1.31
CA SER A 89 -10.89 -7.11 0.94
C SER A 89 -9.77 -7.00 1.96
N GLU A 90 -8.83 -7.94 1.95
CA GLU A 90 -7.73 -7.93 2.90
C GLU A 90 -6.40 -8.09 2.20
N LEU A 91 -5.43 -7.30 2.63
CA LEU A 91 -4.04 -7.38 2.18
C LEU A 91 -3.18 -7.86 3.34
N LYS A 92 -2.34 -8.86 3.07
CA LYS A 92 -1.38 -9.36 4.06
C LYS A 92 0.02 -9.37 3.47
N ILE A 93 1.00 -8.99 4.26
CA ILE A 93 2.40 -8.95 3.85
C ILE A 93 3.24 -9.60 4.96
N TRP A 94 4.07 -10.56 4.59
CA TRP A 94 5.00 -11.25 5.50
C TRP A 94 6.41 -10.74 5.27
N ILE A 95 7.14 -10.57 6.35
CA ILE A 95 8.49 -10.03 6.35
C ILE A 95 9.46 -11.11 6.83
N SER A 96 10.56 -11.30 6.10
CA SER A 96 11.68 -12.15 6.51
C SER A 96 11.31 -13.57 6.90
N GLY A 97 10.32 -14.14 6.22
CA GLY A 97 9.93 -15.53 6.43
C GLY A 97 9.15 -15.82 7.71
N ALA A 98 8.67 -14.78 8.39
CA ALA A 98 7.87 -14.97 9.61
C ALA A 98 6.59 -15.76 9.33
N GLU A 99 6.10 -16.47 10.34
CA GLU A 99 4.87 -17.24 10.21
C GLU A 99 3.63 -16.37 10.15
N LEU A 100 3.63 -15.26 10.89
CA LEU A 100 2.51 -14.34 10.93
C LEU A 100 2.78 -13.12 10.06
N PRO A 101 1.75 -12.57 9.43
CA PRO A 101 1.97 -11.38 8.62
C PRO A 101 2.34 -10.18 9.49
N ALA A 102 3.32 -9.40 9.02
CA ALA A 102 3.69 -8.15 9.66
C ALA A 102 2.68 -7.06 9.34
N VAL A 103 1.99 -7.18 8.20
CA VAL A 103 0.98 -6.23 7.77
C VAL A 103 -0.29 -7.02 7.46
N SER A 104 -1.42 -6.55 8.01
CA SER A 104 -2.73 -7.10 7.72
C SER A 104 -3.70 -5.93 7.70
N LYS A 105 -4.14 -5.54 6.52
CA LYS A 105 -4.95 -4.34 6.34
C LYS A 105 -6.16 -4.63 5.47
N GLN A 106 -7.27 -4.00 5.82
CA GLN A 106 -8.49 -4.08 5.04
C GLN A 106 -8.58 -2.90 4.08
N PHE A 107 -9.19 -3.14 2.93
CA PHE A 107 -9.53 -2.04 2.05
C PHE A 107 -10.82 -2.33 1.30
N LYS A 108 -11.37 -1.29 0.71
CA LYS A 108 -12.71 -1.35 0.15
C LYS A 108 -12.84 -2.40 -0.93
N LYS A 109 -14.01 -3.00 -1.03
CA LYS A 109 -14.36 -3.99 -2.03
C LYS A 109 -14.41 -3.33 -3.41
N ASP A 110 -13.29 -3.31 -4.10
CA ASP A 110 -13.21 -2.86 -5.49
C ASP A 110 -12.04 -3.58 -6.16
N GLU A 111 -11.76 -3.23 -7.40
CA GLU A 111 -10.73 -3.93 -8.16
C GLU A 111 -9.31 -3.48 -7.86
N SER A 112 -9.13 -2.49 -7.00
CA SER A 112 -7.80 -2.05 -6.61
C SER A 112 -6.99 -3.15 -5.93
N ILE A 113 -7.67 -4.17 -5.35
CA ILE A 113 -6.97 -5.30 -4.73
C ILE A 113 -6.06 -6.01 -5.74
N TYR A 114 -6.53 -6.15 -6.98
CA TYR A 114 -5.73 -6.78 -8.02
C TYR A 114 -4.56 -5.89 -8.45
N ASP A 115 -4.77 -4.60 -8.44
CA ASP A 115 -3.73 -3.63 -8.78
C ASP A 115 -2.63 -3.61 -7.73
N ILE A 116 -2.99 -3.72 -6.46
CA ILE A 116 -2.02 -3.82 -5.37
C ILE A 116 -1.20 -5.11 -5.51
N GLN A 117 -1.84 -6.22 -5.84
CA GLN A 117 -1.15 -7.48 -6.06
C GLN A 117 -0.12 -7.35 -7.19
N LYS A 118 -0.50 -6.70 -8.27
CA LYS A 118 0.41 -6.48 -9.39
C LYS A 118 1.58 -5.57 -9.00
N ALA A 119 1.31 -4.53 -8.22
CA ALA A 119 2.36 -3.62 -7.77
C ALA A 119 3.35 -4.34 -6.86
N LEU A 120 2.85 -5.16 -5.91
CA LEU A 120 3.72 -5.95 -5.04
C LEU A 120 4.58 -6.90 -5.86
N ALA A 121 4.00 -7.59 -6.83
CA ALA A 121 4.75 -8.50 -7.70
C ALA A 121 5.82 -7.74 -8.48
N ALA A 122 5.50 -6.55 -8.98
CA ALA A 122 6.43 -5.77 -9.78
C ALA A 122 7.64 -5.30 -8.97
N PHE A 123 7.44 -4.94 -7.70
CA PHE A 123 8.51 -4.38 -6.88
C PHE A 123 9.23 -5.42 -6.03
N CYS A 124 8.57 -6.53 -5.68
CA CYS A 124 9.16 -7.53 -4.78
C CYS A 124 9.75 -8.73 -5.50
N MET A 125 9.40 -8.92 -6.75
CA MET A 125 9.83 -10.09 -7.53
C MET A 125 10.63 -9.65 -8.78
#